data_3ca38bd613917121c46eba4d5b51b289
#
_entry.id   3ca38bd613917121c46eba4d5b51b289
#
_cell.length_a   1.000
_cell.length_b   1.000
_cell.length_c   1.000
_cell.angle_alpha   90.00
_cell.angle_beta   90.00
_cell.angle_gamma   90.00
#
_symmetry.space_group_name_H-M   'P 1'
#
loop_
_entity.id
_entity.type
_entity.pdbx_description
1 polymer ?
#
loop_
_entity_poly.entity_id
_entity_poly.type
_entity_poly.pdbx_seq_one_letter_code
_entity_poly.pdbx_strand_id
1 'polypeptide(L)'
;MRLSEVLRAWQKILQGQTPSLSIEITRECPLRCPGCYAYGADHLGNGVTLRELRDYKGQELVDNVMQAVDHYRPLHLSIVGGDPLVRYRELEQLVPLITARGIHVQIVTSAFRPFPSSWTQNRLVSVVVSIDGLQPEHDVRRAPATYQRILSTIAGQKITIHCTITAQMMNRENYLREFVDFWSGKHEVHKIWFSIFTPQMGDELPEILSSQQREQVVTDLLALRKIYSKVDMAPEMIAQFTAPPESPKDCIFAKTTTSISADLSSLITPCQFGGKPDCSQCGCAASMGLAAVGAYKIGGIVPVKALFDLSLRVGRLRMKEPAVPLGPSNPFPILRQ
;
A
#
# COMPACT_ATOMS: atom_id res chain seq x y z
N MET A 1 -13.90 3.27 9.90
CA MET A 1 -14.69 2.84 8.73
C MET A 1 -16.17 2.85 9.09
N ARG A 2 -17.03 3.47 8.28
CA ARG A 2 -18.47 3.52 8.53
C ARG A 2 -19.13 2.25 8.01
N LEU A 3 -20.22 1.79 8.63
CA LEU A 3 -20.97 0.58 8.19
C LEU A 3 -21.38 0.68 6.70
N SER A 4 -21.77 1.87 6.25
CA SER A 4 -22.11 2.14 4.84
C SER A 4 -20.97 1.92 3.86
N GLU A 5 -19.71 2.14 4.28
CA GLU A 5 -18.53 1.89 3.46
C GLU A 5 -18.25 0.39 3.36
N VAL A 6 -18.42 -0.34 4.47
CA VAL A 6 -18.34 -1.81 4.49
C VAL A 6 -19.36 -2.42 3.55
N LEU A 7 -20.62 -2.00 3.65
CA LEU A 7 -21.69 -2.50 2.78
C LEU A 7 -21.42 -2.22 1.29
N ARG A 8 -20.94 -1.02 0.95
CA ARG A 8 -20.56 -0.69 -0.42
C ARG A 8 -19.39 -1.56 -0.92
N ALA A 9 -18.37 -1.80 -0.09
CA ALA A 9 -17.26 -2.67 -0.45
C ALA A 9 -17.76 -4.10 -0.71
N TRP A 10 -18.66 -4.59 0.15
CA TRP A 10 -19.26 -5.93 -0.02
C TRP A 10 -20.10 -6.04 -1.28
N GLN A 11 -20.91 -5.02 -1.58
CA GLN A 11 -21.68 -4.95 -2.82
C GLN A 11 -20.79 -5.07 -4.07
N LYS A 12 -19.65 -4.36 -4.08
CA LYS A 12 -18.69 -4.47 -5.19
C LYS A 12 -18.15 -5.88 -5.36
N ILE A 13 -17.75 -6.52 -4.26
CA ILE A 13 -17.24 -7.90 -4.26
C ILE A 13 -18.30 -8.85 -4.83
N LEU A 14 -19.56 -8.71 -4.43
CA LEU A 14 -20.69 -9.50 -4.96
C LEU A 14 -20.99 -9.23 -6.44
N GLN A 15 -20.52 -8.10 -6.97
CA GLN A 15 -20.62 -7.75 -8.40
C GLN A 15 -19.38 -8.20 -9.20
N GLY A 16 -18.40 -8.86 -8.55
CA GLY A 16 -17.14 -9.26 -9.16
C GLY A 16 -16.11 -8.14 -9.31
N GLN A 17 -16.35 -6.97 -8.68
CA GLN A 17 -15.46 -5.82 -8.73
C GLN A 17 -14.55 -5.77 -7.49
N THR A 18 -13.35 -5.21 -7.63
CA THR A 18 -12.47 -4.92 -6.51
C THR A 18 -12.82 -3.56 -5.89
N PRO A 19 -12.96 -3.47 -4.56
CA PRO A 19 -13.24 -2.20 -3.89
C PRO A 19 -12.03 -1.27 -3.84
N SER A 20 -10.81 -1.78 -4.01
CA SER A 20 -9.57 -1.02 -3.92
C SER A 20 -8.79 -1.06 -5.23
N LEU A 21 -8.20 0.07 -5.59
CA LEU A 21 -7.28 0.22 -6.71
C LEU A 21 -5.94 0.76 -6.18
N SER A 22 -4.83 0.20 -6.64
CA SER A 22 -3.48 0.71 -6.42
C SER A 22 -2.88 1.07 -7.77
N ILE A 23 -2.37 2.28 -7.92
CA ILE A 23 -1.78 2.78 -9.16
C ILE A 23 -0.33 3.15 -8.91
N GLU A 24 0.60 2.54 -9.65
CA GLU A 24 1.94 3.08 -9.82
C GLU A 24 1.87 4.24 -10.81
N ILE A 25 1.82 5.47 -10.28
CA ILE A 25 1.54 6.65 -11.12
C ILE A 25 2.73 7.06 -12.01
N THR A 26 3.91 6.57 -11.71
CA THR A 26 5.15 6.87 -12.44
C THR A 26 6.19 5.78 -12.21
N ARG A 27 7.04 5.58 -13.21
CA ARG A 27 8.24 4.74 -13.08
C ARG A 27 9.44 5.51 -12.48
N GLU A 28 9.32 6.81 -12.28
CA GLU A 28 10.42 7.65 -11.81
C GLU A 28 10.44 7.73 -10.29
N CYS A 29 11.62 7.56 -9.69
CA CYS A 29 11.86 7.76 -8.27
C CYS A 29 13.24 8.40 -8.09
N PRO A 30 13.37 9.43 -7.24
CA PRO A 30 14.68 10.00 -6.94
C PRO A 30 15.54 9.09 -6.04
N LEU A 31 14.92 8.07 -5.42
CA LEU A 31 15.57 7.14 -4.48
C LEU A 31 16.00 5.84 -5.16
N ARG A 32 16.91 5.12 -4.48
CA ARG A 32 17.35 3.77 -4.86
C ARG A 32 17.42 2.88 -3.63
N CYS A 33 16.28 2.71 -2.97
CA CYS A 33 16.18 1.93 -1.73
C CYS A 33 16.51 0.45 -1.99
N PRO A 34 17.39 -0.18 -1.21
CA PRO A 34 17.62 -1.62 -1.28
C PRO A 34 16.33 -2.40 -1.07
N GLY A 35 16.13 -3.47 -1.84
CA GLY A 35 14.95 -4.32 -1.75
C GLY A 35 13.62 -3.64 -2.11
N CYS A 36 13.65 -2.55 -2.89
CA CYS A 36 12.43 -1.91 -3.36
C CYS A 36 11.67 -2.81 -4.33
N TYR A 37 10.48 -3.27 -3.95
CA TYR A 37 9.66 -4.20 -4.72
C TYR A 37 9.32 -3.68 -6.12
N ALA A 38 9.06 -2.37 -6.27
CA ALA A 38 8.66 -1.76 -7.53
C ALA A 38 9.76 -1.81 -8.61
N TYR A 39 11.02 -1.96 -8.20
CA TYR A 39 12.16 -2.07 -9.11
C TYR A 39 12.79 -3.46 -9.13
N GLY A 40 12.09 -4.46 -8.60
CA GLY A 40 12.49 -5.86 -8.71
C GLY A 40 12.54 -6.32 -10.18
N ALA A 41 13.49 -7.22 -10.50
CA ALA A 41 13.74 -7.67 -11.86
C ALA A 41 12.53 -8.37 -12.53
N ASP A 42 11.60 -8.89 -11.76
CA ASP A 42 10.41 -9.61 -12.23
C ASP A 42 9.10 -8.99 -11.69
N HIS A 43 9.13 -7.70 -11.41
CA HIS A 43 7.99 -7.00 -10.78
C HIS A 43 6.66 -7.17 -11.55
N LEU A 44 6.72 -7.17 -12.89
CA LEU A 44 5.55 -7.34 -13.74
C LEU A 44 5.43 -8.76 -14.33
N GLY A 45 6.34 -9.64 -13.96
CA GLY A 45 6.46 -10.97 -14.55
C GLY A 45 7.23 -10.94 -15.89
N ASN A 46 7.68 -12.12 -16.33
CA ASN A 46 8.40 -12.30 -17.61
C ASN A 46 9.64 -11.41 -17.77
N GLY A 47 10.30 -11.02 -16.68
CA GLY A 47 11.49 -10.17 -16.69
C GLY A 47 11.21 -8.68 -16.95
N VAL A 48 9.96 -8.26 -17.04
CA VAL A 48 9.61 -6.85 -17.27
C VAL A 48 9.69 -6.07 -15.96
N THR A 49 10.40 -4.95 -16.00
CA THR A 49 10.57 -4.04 -14.86
C THR A 49 9.74 -2.78 -15.01
N LEU A 50 9.45 -2.12 -13.88
CA LEU A 50 8.77 -0.82 -13.89
C LEU A 50 9.49 0.22 -14.77
N ARG A 51 10.83 0.15 -14.87
CA ARG A 51 11.64 1.12 -15.63
C ARG A 51 11.43 1.05 -17.14
N GLU A 52 10.96 -0.07 -17.66
CA GLU A 52 10.78 -0.32 -19.10
C GLU A 52 9.41 0.14 -19.59
N LEU A 53 8.49 0.40 -18.68
CA LEU A 53 7.13 0.80 -19.03
C LEU A 53 7.06 2.23 -19.59
N ARG A 54 6.00 2.48 -20.36
CA ARG A 54 5.58 3.84 -20.71
C ARG A 54 5.25 4.60 -19.43
N ASP A 55 5.61 5.87 -19.37
CA ASP A 55 5.40 6.75 -18.24
C ASP A 55 4.69 8.03 -18.73
N TYR A 56 3.44 8.19 -18.37
CA TYR A 56 2.63 9.32 -18.76
C TYR A 56 2.98 10.58 -17.96
N LYS A 57 2.74 11.76 -18.55
CA LYS A 57 2.99 13.09 -17.93
C LYS A 57 1.93 14.09 -18.36
N GLY A 58 1.80 15.18 -17.58
CA GLY A 58 0.90 16.28 -17.90
C GLY A 58 -0.55 15.84 -18.01
N GLN A 59 -1.28 16.47 -18.93
CA GLN A 59 -2.71 16.20 -19.10
C GLN A 59 -3.00 14.74 -19.51
N GLU A 60 -2.13 14.13 -20.31
CA GLU A 60 -2.28 12.71 -20.69
C GLU A 60 -2.30 11.79 -19.48
N LEU A 61 -1.45 12.04 -18.46
CA LEU A 61 -1.49 11.27 -17.20
C LEU A 61 -2.81 11.49 -16.47
N VAL A 62 -3.25 12.75 -16.36
CA VAL A 62 -4.52 13.09 -15.67
C VAL A 62 -5.68 12.36 -16.33
N ASP A 63 -5.80 12.44 -17.64
CA ASP A 63 -6.91 11.84 -18.40
C ASP A 63 -6.92 10.31 -18.25
N ASN A 64 -5.76 9.66 -18.40
CA ASN A 64 -5.65 8.20 -18.29
C ASN A 64 -5.92 7.69 -16.86
N VAL A 65 -5.44 8.41 -15.82
CA VAL A 65 -5.76 8.06 -14.43
C VAL A 65 -7.25 8.20 -14.16
N MET A 66 -7.88 9.28 -14.63
CA MET A 66 -9.32 9.46 -14.45
C MET A 66 -10.13 8.41 -15.20
N GLN A 67 -9.67 8.00 -16.39
CA GLN A 67 -10.27 6.90 -17.13
C GLN A 67 -10.17 5.57 -16.37
N ALA A 68 -9.02 5.28 -15.75
CA ALA A 68 -8.87 4.11 -14.88
C ALA A 68 -9.80 4.19 -13.66
N VAL A 69 -9.90 5.35 -13.02
CA VAL A 69 -10.82 5.58 -11.89
C VAL A 69 -12.27 5.34 -12.30
N ASP A 70 -12.69 5.84 -13.47
CA ASP A 70 -14.06 5.66 -13.98
C ASP A 70 -14.35 4.21 -14.40
N HIS A 71 -13.33 3.50 -14.86
CA HIS A 71 -13.43 2.06 -15.19
C HIS A 71 -13.57 1.18 -13.95
N TYR A 72 -12.64 1.29 -13.01
CA TYR A 72 -12.61 0.46 -11.80
C TYR A 72 -13.58 0.92 -10.71
N ARG A 73 -13.93 2.21 -10.69
CA ARG A 73 -14.82 2.83 -9.69
C ARG A 73 -14.45 2.45 -8.25
N PRO A 74 -13.20 2.58 -7.82
CA PRO A 74 -12.78 2.12 -6.51
C PRO A 74 -13.44 2.93 -5.39
N LEU A 75 -13.51 2.35 -4.18
CA LEU A 75 -13.85 3.10 -2.96
C LEU A 75 -12.59 3.68 -2.32
N HIS A 76 -11.45 3.04 -2.54
CA HIS A 76 -10.15 3.45 -2.07
C HIS A 76 -9.13 3.37 -3.22
N LEU A 77 -8.39 4.45 -3.42
CA LEU A 77 -7.29 4.54 -4.38
C LEU A 77 -5.98 4.78 -3.65
N SER A 78 -5.02 3.86 -3.81
CA SER A 78 -3.64 4.05 -3.38
C SER A 78 -2.79 4.51 -4.57
N ILE A 79 -2.16 5.67 -4.44
CA ILE A 79 -1.24 6.22 -5.42
C ILE A 79 0.18 5.95 -4.93
N VAL A 80 0.88 5.09 -5.65
CA VAL A 80 2.22 4.58 -5.35
C VAL A 80 3.08 4.61 -6.61
N GLY A 81 4.15 3.84 -6.65
CA GLY A 81 5.00 3.59 -7.81
C GLY A 81 6.00 4.69 -8.06
N GLY A 82 7.27 4.35 -8.23
CA GLY A 82 8.34 5.30 -8.13
C GLY A 82 8.22 6.14 -6.87
N ASP A 83 8.13 7.46 -7.01
CA ASP A 83 7.60 8.33 -5.96
C ASP A 83 6.54 9.26 -6.56
N PRO A 84 5.29 9.25 -6.06
CA PRO A 84 4.20 10.05 -6.61
C PRO A 84 4.47 11.55 -6.69
N LEU A 85 5.29 12.11 -5.80
CA LEU A 85 5.63 13.54 -5.83
C LEU A 85 6.49 13.93 -7.04
N VAL A 86 7.00 12.98 -7.83
CA VAL A 86 7.57 13.27 -9.16
C VAL A 86 6.50 13.82 -10.10
N ARG A 87 5.26 13.38 -9.93
CA ARG A 87 4.07 13.84 -10.68
C ARG A 87 3.23 14.85 -9.87
N TYR A 88 3.91 15.73 -9.14
CA TYR A 88 3.28 16.69 -8.23
C TYR A 88 2.19 17.55 -8.90
N ARG A 89 2.46 18.09 -10.10
CA ARG A 89 1.53 18.97 -10.82
C ARG A 89 0.26 18.23 -11.26
N GLU A 90 0.42 17.01 -11.67
CA GLU A 90 -0.68 16.12 -12.07
C GLU A 90 -1.50 15.70 -10.83
N LEU A 91 -0.83 15.43 -9.72
CA LEU A 91 -1.51 15.11 -8.45
C LEU A 91 -2.32 16.28 -7.91
N GLU A 92 -1.87 17.55 -8.09
CA GLU A 92 -2.66 18.72 -7.71
C GLU A 92 -4.00 18.79 -8.44
N GLN A 93 -4.07 18.26 -9.68
CA GLN A 93 -5.30 18.16 -10.46
C GLN A 93 -6.10 16.91 -10.11
N LEU A 94 -5.43 15.76 -9.99
CA LEU A 94 -6.06 14.45 -9.77
C LEU A 94 -6.74 14.34 -8.41
N VAL A 95 -6.09 14.79 -7.33
CA VAL A 95 -6.60 14.61 -5.97
C VAL A 95 -7.99 15.24 -5.78
N PRO A 96 -8.24 16.49 -6.19
CA PRO A 96 -9.59 17.08 -6.14
C PRO A 96 -10.60 16.32 -7.01
N LEU A 97 -10.24 15.92 -8.22
CA LEU A 97 -11.12 15.21 -9.15
C LEU A 97 -11.57 13.85 -8.61
N ILE A 98 -10.64 13.11 -7.98
CA ILE A 98 -10.89 11.80 -7.41
C ILE A 98 -11.72 11.92 -6.13
N THR A 99 -11.35 12.84 -5.24
CA THR A 99 -12.07 13.03 -3.97
C THR A 99 -13.48 13.58 -4.16
N ALA A 100 -13.73 14.36 -5.22
CA ALA A 100 -15.08 14.80 -5.61
C ALA A 100 -16.02 13.63 -5.94
N ARG A 101 -15.48 12.46 -6.33
CA ARG A 101 -16.24 11.22 -6.51
C ARG A 101 -16.49 10.46 -5.22
N GLY A 102 -16.07 10.99 -4.07
CA GLY A 102 -16.18 10.35 -2.75
C GLY A 102 -15.20 9.19 -2.55
N ILE A 103 -14.15 9.10 -3.34
CA ILE A 103 -13.10 8.07 -3.27
C ILE A 103 -12.05 8.49 -2.23
N HIS A 104 -11.69 7.58 -1.33
CA HIS A 104 -10.57 7.78 -0.44
C HIS A 104 -9.25 7.64 -1.18
N VAL A 105 -8.37 8.64 -1.08
CA VAL A 105 -7.07 8.67 -1.74
C VAL A 105 -5.96 8.53 -0.70
N GLN A 106 -5.09 7.56 -0.91
CA GLN A 106 -3.85 7.41 -0.16
C GLN A 106 -2.67 7.71 -1.08
N ILE A 107 -1.82 8.67 -0.70
CA ILE A 107 -0.59 9.00 -1.42
C ILE A 107 0.58 8.51 -0.59
N VAL A 108 1.35 7.55 -1.13
CA VAL A 108 2.52 6.97 -0.44
C VAL A 108 3.79 7.55 -1.06
N THR A 109 4.56 8.29 -0.27
CA THR A 109 5.73 9.03 -0.76
C THR A 109 6.88 9.01 0.24
N SER A 110 8.09 9.25 -0.24
CA SER A 110 9.26 9.51 0.61
C SER A 110 9.32 10.94 1.15
N ALA A 111 8.37 11.80 0.77
CA ALA A 111 8.36 13.22 1.12
C ALA A 111 9.65 13.97 0.72
N PHE A 112 10.28 13.59 -0.40
CA PHE A 112 11.52 14.21 -0.89
C PHE A 112 11.34 15.66 -1.32
N ARG A 113 10.10 16.13 -1.46
CA ARG A 113 9.72 17.52 -1.77
C ARG A 113 8.41 17.89 -1.08
N PRO A 114 8.14 19.20 -0.88
CA PRO A 114 6.87 19.68 -0.32
C PRO A 114 5.65 19.28 -1.16
N PHE A 115 4.51 19.14 -0.49
CA PHE A 115 3.20 18.90 -1.07
C PHE A 115 2.15 19.85 -0.47
N PRO A 116 0.99 20.06 -1.13
CA PRO A 116 -0.02 21.03 -0.68
C PRO A 116 -0.65 20.65 0.64
N SER A 117 -0.83 21.62 1.54
CA SER A 117 -1.54 21.43 2.80
C SER A 117 -3.02 21.07 2.59
N SER A 118 -3.62 21.44 1.47
CA SER A 118 -4.98 21.05 1.09
C SER A 118 -5.17 19.52 1.04
N TRP A 119 -4.12 18.75 0.76
CA TRP A 119 -4.21 17.29 0.78
C TRP A 119 -4.42 16.77 2.20
N THR A 120 -3.63 17.25 3.15
CA THR A 120 -3.72 16.78 4.55
C THR A 120 -4.90 17.37 5.32
N GLN A 121 -5.54 18.41 4.80
CA GLN A 121 -6.79 18.99 5.32
C GLN A 121 -8.03 18.29 4.77
N ASN A 122 -7.92 17.57 3.65
CA ASN A 122 -9.03 16.82 3.07
C ASN A 122 -9.20 15.48 3.78
N ARG A 123 -10.38 15.26 4.42
CA ARG A 123 -10.69 14.02 5.15
C ARG A 123 -10.68 12.74 4.29
N LEU A 124 -10.76 12.88 2.97
CA LEU A 124 -10.69 11.75 2.04
C LEU A 124 -9.25 11.47 1.58
N VAL A 125 -8.28 12.27 1.99
CA VAL A 125 -6.87 12.11 1.59
C VAL A 125 -6.03 11.71 2.80
N SER A 126 -5.18 10.73 2.60
CA SER A 126 -4.16 10.32 3.55
C SER A 126 -2.79 10.41 2.88
N VAL A 127 -1.92 11.27 3.38
CA VAL A 127 -0.53 11.30 2.95
C VAL A 127 0.28 10.40 3.88
N VAL A 128 0.85 9.36 3.30
CA VAL A 128 1.65 8.35 4.00
C VAL A 128 3.11 8.56 3.63
N VAL A 129 3.92 8.89 4.61
CA VAL A 129 5.35 9.14 4.44
C VAL A 129 6.13 7.89 4.82
N SER A 130 6.91 7.39 3.87
CA SER A 130 7.75 6.21 4.06
C SER A 130 9.03 6.57 4.80
N ILE A 131 9.19 6.08 6.03
CA ILE A 131 10.34 6.34 6.89
C ILE A 131 10.84 5.00 7.44
N ASP A 132 11.95 4.51 6.93
CA ASP A 132 12.50 3.20 7.29
C ASP A 132 13.70 3.35 8.25
N GLY A 133 13.40 3.59 9.50
CA GLY A 133 14.40 3.65 10.56
C GLY A 133 14.66 5.04 11.12
N LEU A 134 15.57 5.11 12.07
CA LEU A 134 16.12 6.33 12.65
C LEU A 134 17.23 6.91 11.77
N GLN A 135 17.66 8.11 12.05
CA GLN A 135 18.87 8.68 11.49
C GLN A 135 20.10 8.08 12.21
N PRO A 136 21.22 7.71 11.54
CA PRO A 136 21.47 7.89 10.10
C PRO A 136 20.97 6.74 9.18
N GLU A 137 20.46 5.64 9.73
CA GLU A 137 20.11 4.44 8.96
C GLU A 137 19.08 4.74 7.86
N HIS A 138 18.07 5.54 8.18
CA HIS A 138 17.09 6.00 7.20
C HIS A 138 17.75 6.80 6.06
N ASP A 139 18.66 7.73 6.41
CA ASP A 139 19.32 8.62 5.45
C ASP A 139 20.19 7.83 4.45
N VAL A 140 20.80 6.73 4.91
CA VAL A 140 21.54 5.79 4.05
C VAL A 140 20.59 5.01 3.16
N ARG A 141 19.53 4.42 3.75
CA ARG A 141 18.60 3.54 3.04
C ARG A 141 17.76 4.29 2.00
N ARG A 142 17.32 5.52 2.33
CA ARG A 142 16.37 6.30 1.52
C ARG A 142 16.95 7.60 0.97
N ALA A 143 18.26 7.67 0.78
CA ALA A 143 18.87 8.85 0.15
C ALA A 143 18.22 9.14 -1.22
N PRO A 144 17.94 10.43 -1.54
CA PRO A 144 18.19 11.68 -0.80
C PRO A 144 17.02 12.13 0.11
N ALA A 145 16.06 11.31 0.45
CA ALA A 145 14.96 11.64 1.36
C ALA A 145 15.39 11.53 2.83
N THR A 146 16.29 12.40 3.26
CA THR A 146 16.84 12.43 4.62
C THR A 146 15.82 12.90 5.66
N TYR A 147 16.05 12.58 6.92
CA TYR A 147 15.23 13.05 8.04
C TYR A 147 15.07 14.58 8.04
N GLN A 148 16.16 15.33 7.85
CA GLN A 148 16.11 16.79 7.84
C GLN A 148 15.18 17.31 6.72
N ARG A 149 15.25 16.70 5.56
CA ARG A 149 14.38 17.03 4.43
C ARG A 149 12.93 16.68 4.71
N ILE A 150 12.67 15.50 5.28
CA ILE A 150 11.32 15.08 5.68
C ILE A 150 10.75 16.04 6.71
N LEU A 151 11.47 16.36 7.79
CA LEU A 151 11.02 17.29 8.82
C LEU A 151 10.64 18.66 8.23
N SER A 152 11.44 19.17 7.29
CA SER A 152 11.13 20.42 6.57
C SER A 152 9.88 20.28 5.69
N THR A 153 9.73 19.15 5.00
CA THR A 153 8.60 18.91 4.08
C THR A 153 7.27 18.77 4.81
N ILE A 154 7.27 18.09 5.94
CA ILE A 154 6.03 17.81 6.69
C ILE A 154 5.63 18.91 7.66
N ALA A 155 6.46 19.94 7.84
CA ALA A 155 6.17 21.02 8.77
C ALA A 155 4.77 21.63 8.51
N GLY A 156 3.93 21.67 9.56
CA GLY A 156 2.55 22.14 9.47
C GLY A 156 1.58 21.22 8.72
N GLN A 157 2.02 20.04 8.30
CA GLN A 157 1.17 19.04 7.65
C GLN A 157 0.60 18.04 8.69
N LYS A 158 -0.32 17.18 8.23
CA LYS A 158 -0.84 16.06 9.03
C LYS A 158 -0.63 14.76 8.26
N ILE A 159 0.33 13.97 8.71
CA ILE A 159 0.78 12.78 7.98
C ILE A 159 0.57 11.48 8.76
N THR A 160 0.58 10.38 8.02
CA THR A 160 0.80 9.03 8.56
C THR A 160 2.22 8.59 8.22
N ILE A 161 2.93 8.03 9.15
CA ILE A 161 4.21 7.34 8.89
C ILE A 161 3.93 5.89 8.52
N HIS A 162 4.62 5.39 7.52
CA HIS A 162 4.75 3.97 7.24
C HIS A 162 6.22 3.57 7.32
N CYS A 163 6.54 2.65 8.22
CA CYS A 163 7.88 2.11 8.40
C CYS A 163 7.89 0.64 8.00
N THR A 164 8.81 0.27 7.09
CA THR A 164 9.09 -1.13 6.78
C THR A 164 10.21 -1.61 7.69
N ILE A 165 9.88 -2.49 8.62
CA ILE A 165 10.84 -3.09 9.55
C ILE A 165 11.71 -4.09 8.79
N THR A 166 13.02 -4.00 8.98
CA THR A 166 14.03 -4.89 8.41
C THR A 166 14.84 -5.58 9.52
N ALA A 167 15.54 -6.67 9.18
CA ALA A 167 16.36 -7.39 10.15
C ALA A 167 17.44 -6.51 10.79
N GLN A 168 17.99 -5.54 10.03
CA GLN A 168 18.99 -4.61 10.56
C GLN A 168 18.45 -3.78 11.74
N MET A 169 17.18 -3.37 11.71
CA MET A 169 16.55 -2.66 12.83
C MET A 169 16.44 -3.52 14.07
N MET A 170 16.23 -4.83 13.89
CA MET A 170 16.06 -5.78 15.00
C MET A 170 17.39 -6.23 15.62
N ASN A 171 18.52 -5.86 15.02
CA ASN A 171 19.85 -6.13 15.58
C ASN A 171 20.22 -5.17 16.72
N ARG A 172 19.44 -4.10 16.92
CA ARG A 172 19.65 -3.12 18.01
C ARG A 172 18.47 -3.17 18.98
N GLU A 173 18.79 -3.38 20.24
CA GLU A 173 17.79 -3.38 21.31
C GLU A 173 17.03 -2.04 21.38
N ASN A 174 15.75 -2.08 21.68
CA ASN A 174 14.87 -0.92 21.82
C ASN A 174 14.72 -0.03 20.56
N TYR A 175 15.21 -0.46 19.39
CA TYR A 175 15.18 0.35 18.16
C TYR A 175 13.79 0.85 17.79
N LEU A 176 12.78 -0.04 17.79
CA LEU A 176 11.40 0.32 17.45
C LEU A 176 10.80 1.30 18.47
N ARG A 177 11.18 1.17 19.76
CA ARG A 177 10.75 2.09 20.80
C ARG A 177 11.32 3.50 20.57
N GLU A 178 12.61 3.62 20.31
CA GLU A 178 13.25 4.89 20.02
C GLU A 178 12.65 5.57 18.78
N PHE A 179 12.37 4.76 17.73
CA PHE A 179 11.70 5.24 16.52
C PHE A 179 10.31 5.79 16.82
N VAL A 180 9.50 5.03 17.54
CA VAL A 180 8.13 5.44 17.91
C VAL A 180 8.15 6.66 18.83
N ASP A 181 9.08 6.71 19.79
CA ASP A 181 9.22 7.83 20.71
C ASP A 181 9.53 9.13 19.96
N PHE A 182 10.56 9.11 19.10
CA PHE A 182 10.94 10.26 18.28
C PHE A 182 9.78 10.78 17.42
N TRP A 183 9.13 9.89 16.67
CA TRP A 183 8.08 10.28 15.73
C TRP A 183 6.75 10.59 16.42
N SER A 184 6.45 9.94 17.53
CA SER A 184 5.27 10.27 18.33
C SER A 184 5.35 11.65 18.96
N GLY A 185 6.58 12.15 19.22
CA GLY A 185 6.83 13.51 19.69
C GLY A 185 6.54 14.61 18.65
N LYS A 186 6.39 14.27 17.37
CA LYS A 186 6.11 15.25 16.30
C LYS A 186 4.59 15.46 16.14
N HIS A 187 4.16 16.74 16.18
CA HIS A 187 2.73 17.07 16.09
C HIS A 187 2.13 16.81 14.69
N GLU A 188 2.97 16.84 13.66
CA GLU A 188 2.62 16.50 12.29
C GLU A 188 2.21 15.03 12.12
N VAL A 189 2.80 14.17 12.92
CA VAL A 189 2.54 12.72 12.85
C VAL A 189 1.21 12.41 13.54
N HIS A 190 0.26 11.95 12.73
CA HIS A 190 -1.06 11.55 13.21
C HIS A 190 -1.11 10.06 13.54
N LYS A 191 -0.46 9.23 12.73
CA LYS A 191 -0.44 7.78 12.83
C LYS A 191 0.91 7.23 12.45
N ILE A 192 1.25 6.08 13.01
CA ILE A 192 2.43 5.30 12.66
C ILE A 192 1.95 3.88 12.35
N TRP A 193 2.25 3.42 11.14
CA TRP A 193 2.00 2.07 10.67
C TRP A 193 3.31 1.35 10.39
N PHE A 194 3.32 0.06 10.64
CA PHE A 194 4.45 -0.79 10.37
C PHE A 194 4.09 -1.88 9.36
N SER A 195 5.00 -2.15 8.47
CA SER A 195 5.10 -3.38 7.70
C SER A 195 6.39 -4.10 8.07
N ILE A 196 6.49 -5.38 7.79
CA ILE A 196 7.74 -6.12 7.82
C ILE A 196 8.19 -6.28 6.35
N PHE A 197 9.49 -6.26 6.10
CA PHE A 197 10.02 -6.51 4.78
C PHE A 197 9.50 -7.83 4.23
N THR A 198 8.99 -7.79 3.00
CA THR A 198 8.46 -8.98 2.30
C THR A 198 9.41 -9.33 1.16
N PRO A 199 10.12 -10.47 1.20
CA PRO A 199 11.03 -10.89 0.14
C PRO A 199 10.26 -11.47 -1.06
N GLN A 200 10.97 -11.62 -2.17
CA GLN A 200 10.58 -12.52 -3.25
C GLN A 200 11.04 -13.95 -2.93
N MET A 201 10.43 -14.94 -3.55
CA MET A 201 10.84 -16.34 -3.39
C MET A 201 12.29 -16.54 -3.81
N GLY A 202 13.10 -17.04 -2.90
CA GLY A 202 14.54 -17.28 -3.14
C GLY A 202 15.45 -16.08 -2.91
N ASP A 203 14.92 -14.95 -2.41
CA ASP A 203 15.76 -13.83 -2.00
C ASP A 203 16.63 -14.19 -0.78
N GLU A 204 17.89 -13.76 -0.79
CA GLU A 204 18.85 -13.84 0.31
C GLU A 204 19.29 -12.44 0.75
N LEU A 205 18.33 -11.56 0.98
CA LEU A 205 18.58 -10.15 1.31
C LEU A 205 18.78 -9.96 2.82
N PRO A 206 19.68 -9.06 3.24
CA PRO A 206 19.93 -8.79 4.65
C PRO A 206 18.77 -8.11 5.37
N GLU A 207 17.76 -7.66 4.65
CA GLU A 207 16.51 -7.09 5.17
C GLU A 207 15.56 -8.14 5.74
N ILE A 208 15.73 -9.42 5.39
CA ILE A 208 14.79 -10.50 5.74
C ILE A 208 14.90 -10.83 7.22
N LEU A 209 13.76 -10.78 7.92
CA LEU A 209 13.68 -11.12 9.33
C LEU A 209 13.68 -12.65 9.52
N SER A 210 14.43 -13.11 10.51
CA SER A 210 14.26 -14.47 11.04
C SER A 210 12.90 -14.62 11.74
N SER A 211 12.45 -15.87 11.94
CA SER A 211 11.21 -16.13 12.70
C SER A 211 11.26 -15.55 14.10
N GLN A 212 12.40 -15.64 14.79
CA GLN A 212 12.59 -15.07 16.11
C GLN A 212 12.49 -13.54 16.11
N GLN A 213 13.12 -12.89 15.13
CA GLN A 213 13.00 -11.42 14.98
C GLN A 213 11.55 -11.00 14.68
N ARG A 214 10.82 -11.79 13.90
CA ARG A 214 9.41 -11.53 13.57
C ARG A 214 8.51 -11.64 14.81
N GLU A 215 8.73 -12.63 15.67
CA GLU A 215 8.05 -12.78 16.97
C GLU A 215 8.39 -11.61 17.91
N GLN A 216 9.64 -11.16 17.92
CA GLN A 216 10.05 -9.99 18.68
C GLN A 216 9.35 -8.72 18.20
N VAL A 217 9.26 -8.48 16.88
CA VAL A 217 8.51 -7.36 16.29
C VAL A 217 7.06 -7.35 16.79
N VAL A 218 6.38 -8.51 16.77
CA VAL A 218 4.99 -8.61 17.25
C VAL A 218 4.91 -8.22 18.72
N THR A 219 5.82 -8.74 19.56
CA THR A 219 5.88 -8.45 20.98
C THR A 219 6.08 -6.96 21.22
N ASP A 220 7.05 -6.34 20.53
CA ASP A 220 7.39 -4.93 20.67
C ASP A 220 6.22 -4.03 20.21
N LEU A 221 5.62 -4.31 19.06
CA LEU A 221 4.50 -3.52 18.55
C LEU A 221 3.26 -3.61 19.45
N LEU A 222 2.97 -4.78 20.02
CA LEU A 222 1.88 -4.94 21.00
C LEU A 222 2.14 -4.16 22.29
N ALA A 223 3.39 -4.06 22.73
CA ALA A 223 3.78 -3.24 23.87
C ALA A 223 3.69 -1.74 23.53
N LEU A 224 4.27 -1.33 22.39
CA LEU A 224 4.34 0.07 21.97
C LEU A 224 2.96 0.69 21.75
N ARG A 225 2.02 -0.04 21.13
CA ARG A 225 0.67 0.48 20.91
C ARG A 225 -0.13 0.76 22.21
N LYS A 226 0.26 0.12 23.32
CA LYS A 226 -0.36 0.40 24.63
C LYS A 226 0.13 1.72 25.21
N ILE A 227 1.33 2.14 24.84
CA ILE A 227 2.00 3.34 25.36
C ILE A 227 1.77 4.54 24.42
N TYR A 228 1.86 4.31 23.10
CA TYR A 228 1.79 5.35 22.08
C TYR A 228 0.52 5.24 21.24
N SER A 229 -0.42 6.13 21.47
CA SER A 229 -1.72 6.17 20.75
C SER A 229 -1.58 6.40 19.25
N LYS A 230 -0.43 6.90 18.78
CA LYS A 230 -0.14 7.09 17.36
C LYS A 230 0.21 5.80 16.63
N VAL A 231 0.57 4.72 17.35
CA VAL A 231 0.70 3.38 16.77
C VAL A 231 -0.71 2.84 16.49
N ASP A 232 -1.24 3.16 15.30
CA ASP A 232 -2.62 2.88 14.89
C ASP A 232 -2.73 1.53 14.17
N MET A 233 -2.44 0.46 14.90
CA MET A 233 -2.53 -0.92 14.43
C MET A 233 -3.29 -1.76 15.46
N ALA A 234 -4.33 -2.48 15.02
CA ALA A 234 -5.08 -3.36 15.90
C ALA A 234 -4.21 -4.54 16.39
N PRO A 235 -4.40 -5.03 17.65
CA PRO A 235 -3.62 -6.18 18.14
C PRO A 235 -3.75 -7.40 17.23
N GLU A 236 -4.96 -7.64 16.73
CA GLU A 236 -5.28 -8.75 15.82
C GLU A 236 -4.51 -8.63 14.50
N MET A 237 -4.33 -7.39 14.01
CA MET A 237 -3.51 -7.11 12.82
C MET A 237 -2.03 -7.37 13.08
N ILE A 238 -1.51 -6.91 14.21
CA ILE A 238 -0.10 -7.11 14.60
C ILE A 238 0.18 -8.61 14.74
N ALA A 239 -0.72 -9.39 15.35
CA ALA A 239 -0.58 -10.83 15.50
C ALA A 239 -0.48 -11.57 14.15
N GLN A 240 -1.06 -11.05 13.07
CA GLN A 240 -0.96 -11.67 11.75
C GLN A 240 0.46 -11.66 11.17
N PHE A 241 1.37 -10.87 11.69
CA PHE A 241 2.76 -10.89 11.24
C PHE A 241 3.48 -12.22 11.52
N THR A 242 3.04 -13.01 12.51
CA THR A 242 3.59 -14.36 12.76
C THR A 242 2.86 -15.46 11.99
N ALA A 243 1.68 -15.18 11.42
CA ALA A 243 0.89 -16.15 10.67
C ALA A 243 0.25 -15.45 9.44
N PRO A 244 1.05 -14.95 8.49
CA PRO A 244 0.54 -14.30 7.30
C PRO A 244 -0.19 -15.31 6.40
N PRO A 245 -1.03 -14.84 5.44
CA PRO A 245 -1.64 -15.71 4.44
C PRO A 245 -0.56 -16.46 3.64
N GLU A 246 -0.67 -17.78 3.54
CA GLU A 246 0.33 -18.65 2.91
C GLU A 246 0.46 -18.46 1.39
N SER A 247 -0.58 -17.91 0.76
CA SER A 247 -0.61 -17.72 -0.69
C SER A 247 -1.51 -16.54 -1.10
N PRO A 248 -1.37 -16.03 -2.33
CA PRO A 248 -2.29 -15.02 -2.86
C PRO A 248 -3.75 -15.48 -2.88
N LYS A 249 -3.99 -16.79 -3.00
CA LYS A 249 -5.33 -17.38 -2.95
C LYS A 249 -5.96 -17.30 -1.57
N ASP A 250 -5.15 -17.18 -0.51
CA ASP A 250 -5.61 -17.03 0.87
C ASP A 250 -5.65 -15.57 1.32
N CYS A 251 -5.00 -14.69 0.59
CA CYS A 251 -4.88 -13.28 0.91
C CYS A 251 -6.12 -12.49 0.45
N ILE A 252 -6.88 -11.94 1.41
CA ILE A 252 -8.05 -11.09 1.11
C ILE A 252 -7.60 -9.82 0.37
N PHE A 253 -6.46 -9.22 0.75
CA PHE A 253 -5.92 -8.04 0.08
C PHE A 253 -5.68 -8.29 -1.42
N ALA A 254 -4.99 -9.38 -1.77
CA ALA A 254 -4.73 -9.74 -3.16
C ALA A 254 -6.01 -9.97 -3.99
N LYS A 255 -7.09 -10.42 -3.34
CA LYS A 255 -8.39 -10.68 -3.99
C LYS A 255 -9.28 -9.43 -4.11
N THR A 256 -9.06 -8.42 -3.30
CA THR A 256 -9.93 -7.23 -3.19
C THR A 256 -9.28 -5.93 -3.65
N THR A 257 -8.03 -6.02 -4.11
CA THR A 257 -7.28 -4.89 -4.65
C THR A 257 -6.81 -5.19 -6.07
N THR A 258 -7.13 -4.31 -7.00
CA THR A 258 -6.49 -4.31 -8.33
C THR A 258 -5.26 -3.41 -8.26
N SER A 259 -4.12 -3.89 -8.74
CA SER A 259 -2.89 -3.09 -8.84
C SER A 259 -2.51 -2.95 -10.30
N ILE A 260 -2.31 -1.70 -10.75
CA ILE A 260 -1.89 -1.37 -12.14
C ILE A 260 -0.59 -0.57 -12.11
N SER A 261 0.23 -0.79 -13.12
CA SER A 261 1.55 -0.17 -13.20
C SER A 261 1.54 1.17 -13.96
N ALA A 262 2.70 1.77 -14.16
CA ALA A 262 2.88 3.15 -14.64
C ALA A 262 2.37 3.40 -16.07
N ASP A 263 2.21 2.35 -16.86
CA ASP A 263 1.55 2.40 -18.17
C ASP A 263 0.01 2.41 -18.09
N LEU A 264 -0.54 2.38 -16.85
CA LEU A 264 -1.96 2.37 -16.52
C LEU A 264 -2.77 1.24 -17.16
N SER A 265 -2.08 0.21 -17.69
CA SER A 265 -2.68 -0.94 -18.39
C SER A 265 -2.18 -2.29 -17.87
N SER A 266 -0.91 -2.37 -17.49
CA SER A 266 -0.31 -3.60 -16.99
C SER A 266 -0.76 -3.89 -15.55
N LEU A 267 -1.32 -5.09 -15.33
CA LEU A 267 -1.69 -5.56 -14.00
C LEU A 267 -0.44 -6.02 -13.25
N ILE A 268 -0.32 -5.58 -12.01
CA ILE A 268 0.70 -6.08 -11.09
C ILE A 268 0.11 -7.27 -10.35
N THR A 269 0.67 -8.45 -10.56
CA THR A 269 0.19 -9.70 -9.97
C THR A 269 1.31 -10.42 -9.22
N PRO A 270 1.00 -11.19 -8.18
CA PRO A 270 -0.33 -11.54 -7.64
C PRO A 270 -0.92 -10.47 -6.70
N CYS A 271 -0.16 -9.47 -6.33
CA CYS A 271 -0.55 -8.32 -5.51
C CYS A 271 0.40 -7.15 -5.79
N GLN A 272 0.31 -6.04 -5.06
CA GLN A 272 1.13 -4.85 -5.26
C GLN A 272 2.66 -5.08 -5.27
N PHE A 273 3.16 -6.18 -4.69
CA PHE A 273 4.60 -6.49 -4.73
C PHE A 273 5.06 -7.00 -6.09
N GLY A 274 4.14 -7.51 -6.91
CA GLY A 274 4.51 -8.12 -8.19
C GLY A 274 5.34 -9.39 -8.05
N GLY A 275 5.82 -9.93 -9.15
CA GLY A 275 6.76 -11.06 -9.19
C GLY A 275 6.25 -12.31 -8.46
N LYS A 276 7.08 -12.85 -7.60
CA LYS A 276 6.80 -14.06 -6.81
C LYS A 276 7.03 -13.78 -5.31
N PRO A 277 6.19 -12.95 -4.66
CA PRO A 277 6.40 -12.62 -3.26
C PRO A 277 6.32 -13.87 -2.38
N ASP A 278 7.23 -14.00 -1.42
CA ASP A 278 7.15 -15.05 -0.40
C ASP A 278 6.03 -14.72 0.58
N CYS A 279 4.85 -15.27 0.30
CA CYS A 279 3.67 -15.03 1.13
C CYS A 279 3.84 -15.55 2.56
N SER A 280 4.64 -16.60 2.77
CA SER A 280 4.90 -17.13 4.11
C SER A 280 5.68 -16.16 5.00
N GLN A 281 6.38 -15.22 4.35
CA GLN A 281 7.11 -14.13 4.99
C GLN A 281 6.47 -12.76 4.74
N CYS A 282 5.22 -12.73 4.29
CA CYS A 282 4.53 -11.46 4.02
C CYS A 282 4.49 -10.58 5.27
N GLY A 283 4.85 -9.33 5.08
CA GLY A 283 4.80 -8.28 6.10
C GLY A 283 3.94 -7.08 5.71
N CYS A 284 3.11 -7.22 4.68
CA CYS A 284 2.26 -6.12 4.19
C CYS A 284 1.18 -5.75 5.22
N ALA A 285 1.23 -4.53 5.74
CA ALA A 285 0.25 -4.03 6.70
C ALA A 285 -1.20 -4.15 6.20
N ALA A 286 -1.46 -3.86 4.93
CA ALA A 286 -2.81 -3.98 4.36
C ALA A 286 -3.28 -5.43 4.31
N SER A 287 -2.38 -6.37 3.97
CA SER A 287 -2.67 -7.81 3.99
C SER A 287 -2.96 -8.29 5.42
N MET A 288 -2.13 -7.90 6.39
CA MET A 288 -2.32 -8.26 7.82
C MET A 288 -3.62 -7.69 8.37
N GLY A 289 -3.96 -6.44 8.05
CA GLY A 289 -5.23 -5.83 8.45
C GLY A 289 -6.44 -6.59 7.92
N LEU A 290 -6.43 -6.97 6.64
CA LEU A 290 -7.53 -7.75 6.05
C LEU A 290 -7.52 -9.22 6.51
N ALA A 291 -6.37 -9.81 6.82
CA ALA A 291 -6.29 -11.13 7.43
C ALA A 291 -6.93 -11.14 8.84
N ALA A 292 -6.67 -10.11 9.65
CA ALA A 292 -7.31 -9.94 10.95
C ALA A 292 -8.84 -9.82 10.83
N VAL A 293 -9.33 -9.01 9.87
CA VAL A 293 -10.77 -8.94 9.57
C VAL A 293 -11.32 -10.30 9.14
N GLY A 294 -10.58 -11.03 8.30
CA GLY A 294 -10.97 -12.36 7.83
C GLY A 294 -11.05 -13.40 8.94
N ALA A 295 -10.18 -13.29 9.94
CA ALA A 295 -10.14 -14.19 11.10
C ALA A 295 -11.26 -13.93 12.11
N TYR A 296 -11.88 -12.74 12.09
CA TYR A 296 -13.01 -12.42 12.96
C TYR A 296 -14.18 -13.38 12.74
N LYS A 297 -14.78 -13.89 13.82
CA LYS A 297 -15.90 -14.83 13.77
C LYS A 297 -17.22 -14.16 14.11
N ILE A 298 -18.12 -14.10 13.14
CA ILE A 298 -19.49 -13.63 13.34
C ILE A 298 -20.24 -14.66 14.19
N GLY A 299 -20.86 -14.19 15.29
CA GLY A 299 -21.53 -15.06 16.25
C GLY A 299 -20.60 -16.10 16.91
N GLY A 300 -19.29 -15.87 16.88
CA GLY A 300 -18.29 -16.80 17.42
C GLY A 300 -18.03 -18.05 16.55
N ILE A 301 -18.73 -18.21 15.42
CA ILE A 301 -18.75 -19.47 14.64
C ILE A 301 -18.20 -19.26 13.23
N VAL A 302 -18.74 -18.30 12.46
CA VAL A 302 -18.44 -18.16 11.03
C VAL A 302 -17.33 -17.14 10.82
N PRO A 303 -16.14 -17.54 10.32
CA PRO A 303 -15.08 -16.59 10.01
C PRO A 303 -15.50 -15.70 8.82
N VAL A 304 -15.20 -14.40 8.94
CA VAL A 304 -15.49 -13.42 7.88
C VAL A 304 -14.82 -13.80 6.55
N LYS A 305 -13.65 -14.46 6.61
CA LYS A 305 -12.97 -14.98 5.40
C LYS A 305 -13.87 -15.92 4.59
N ALA A 306 -14.66 -16.78 5.24
CA ALA A 306 -15.59 -17.67 4.52
C ALA A 306 -16.66 -16.89 3.75
N LEU A 307 -17.15 -15.78 4.31
CA LEU A 307 -18.09 -14.90 3.62
C LEU A 307 -17.42 -14.15 2.46
N PHE A 308 -16.17 -13.71 2.63
CA PHE A 308 -15.39 -13.14 1.52
C PHE A 308 -15.25 -14.13 0.38
N ASP A 309 -14.82 -15.36 0.67
CA ASP A 309 -14.60 -16.39 -0.34
C ASP A 309 -15.91 -16.76 -1.08
N LEU A 310 -17.03 -16.87 -0.36
CA LEU A 310 -18.34 -17.08 -0.95
C LEU A 310 -18.76 -15.90 -1.84
N SER A 311 -18.61 -14.68 -1.34
CA SER A 311 -18.98 -13.47 -2.09
C SER A 311 -18.16 -13.29 -3.36
N LEU A 312 -16.87 -13.61 -3.32
CA LEU A 312 -16.00 -13.60 -4.50
C LEU A 312 -16.39 -14.68 -5.52
N ARG A 313 -16.85 -15.87 -5.07
CA ARG A 313 -17.38 -16.90 -5.98
C ARG A 313 -18.65 -16.41 -6.68
N VAL A 314 -19.59 -15.84 -5.92
CA VAL A 314 -20.82 -15.25 -6.46
C VAL A 314 -20.50 -14.12 -7.45
N GLY A 315 -19.57 -13.23 -7.10
CA GLY A 315 -19.14 -12.14 -7.98
C GLY A 315 -18.58 -12.63 -9.30
N ARG A 316 -17.72 -13.66 -9.27
CA ARG A 316 -17.17 -14.28 -10.49
C ARG A 316 -18.22 -14.89 -11.40
N LEU A 317 -19.25 -15.50 -10.83
CA LEU A 317 -20.37 -16.05 -11.63
C LEU A 317 -21.22 -14.96 -12.31
N ARG A 318 -21.21 -13.74 -11.76
CA ARG A 318 -21.94 -12.59 -12.34
C ARG A 318 -21.15 -11.84 -13.41
N MET A 319 -19.83 -11.99 -13.44
CA MET A 319 -19.01 -11.43 -14.52
C MET A 319 -19.21 -12.25 -15.78
N LYS A 320 -19.88 -11.67 -16.79
CA LYS A 320 -20.15 -12.33 -18.08
C LYS A 320 -18.92 -12.50 -18.97
N GLU A 321 -17.83 -11.75 -18.67
CA GLU A 321 -16.54 -11.87 -19.36
C GLU A 321 -15.41 -11.62 -18.36
N PRO A 322 -14.24 -12.29 -18.48
CA PRO A 322 -13.06 -11.91 -17.74
C PRO A 322 -12.70 -10.47 -18.14
N ALA A 323 -12.30 -9.64 -17.16
CA ALA A 323 -11.76 -8.31 -17.46
C ALA A 323 -10.64 -8.49 -18.51
N VAL A 324 -10.87 -8.02 -19.72
CA VAL A 324 -9.90 -8.10 -20.82
C VAL A 324 -8.65 -7.36 -20.37
N PRO A 325 -7.45 -7.97 -20.42
CA PRO A 325 -6.22 -7.24 -20.20
C PRO A 325 -6.18 -6.09 -21.20
N LEU A 326 -5.97 -4.89 -20.70
CA LEU A 326 -5.90 -3.69 -21.53
C LEU A 326 -4.69 -3.83 -22.45
N GLY A 327 -4.91 -3.96 -23.74
CA GLY A 327 -3.82 -4.10 -24.73
C GLY A 327 -3.12 -2.77 -25.00
N PRO A 328 -1.87 -2.77 -25.47
CA PRO A 328 -1.03 -1.58 -25.65
C PRO A 328 -1.55 -0.54 -26.66
N SER A 329 -2.57 -0.86 -27.45
CA SER A 329 -3.15 0.03 -28.47
C SER A 329 -4.50 0.66 -28.10
N ASN A 330 -5.11 0.24 -26.99
CA ASN A 330 -6.32 0.87 -26.45
C ASN A 330 -6.43 0.51 -24.96
N PRO A 331 -5.92 1.33 -24.05
CA PRO A 331 -5.84 0.98 -22.64
C PRO A 331 -7.22 0.71 -22.00
N PHE A 332 -8.32 1.17 -22.64
CA PHE A 332 -9.66 0.95 -22.11
C PHE A 332 -10.65 0.69 -23.25
N PRO A 333 -11.39 -0.43 -23.27
CA PRO A 333 -12.47 -0.59 -24.22
C PRO A 333 -13.50 0.52 -23.99
N ILE A 334 -13.78 1.30 -25.04
CA ILE A 334 -14.85 2.28 -25.03
C ILE A 334 -16.14 1.51 -24.79
N LEU A 335 -16.76 1.68 -23.62
CA LEU A 335 -18.12 1.24 -23.39
C LEU A 335 -19.00 2.00 -24.38
N ARG A 336 -19.36 1.37 -25.51
CA ARG A 336 -20.45 1.87 -26.35
C ARG A 336 -21.72 1.86 -25.51
N GLN A 337 -22.34 3.04 -25.42
CA GLN A 337 -23.63 3.27 -24.78
C GLN A 337 -24.73 2.36 -25.38
#